data_42e85d896178f93b653801adf02e1128
#
_entry.id   42e85d896178f93b653801adf02e1128
#
_cell.length_a   1.000
_cell.length_b   1.000
_cell.length_c   1.000
_cell.angle_alpha   90.00
_cell.angle_beta   90.00
_cell.angle_gamma   90.00
#
_symmetry.space_group_name_H-M   'P 1'
#
loop_
_entity.id
_entity.type
_entity.pdbx_description
1 polymer ?
#
loop_
_entity_poly.entity_id
_entity_poly.type
_entity_poly.pdbx_seq_one_letter_code
_entity_poly.pdbx_strand_id
1 'polypeptide(L)'
;MAEVLVLVDHVDGEVKKVTYELLTAARRLGEPSAVVVGGPGTTGKLAESLAAYGAAKVYAAESAEASEFLVTPQVGVLASLVGSAGPAAVLVSASIDGKEIAGRLAIRIGSGLLSEVVDLDADGVGAHSLFGGAYDAKAKVTKGTPVVTVLPGAIEPEQAAGAAVVVSVEVPAATGAKITGRQPAEAGDRPELTEASIVVSGGRGVGSAESFEVVERLADSLGAAVGASRAAVDSGYYPHQFQVGQTGKTVSPQLYIALGISGAIQHRAGMQTAKTIVAVNKDPEAPIFEIADFGVVGDLFKVAPQLTEEITKRKG
;
A
#
# COMPACT_ATOMS: atom_id res chain seq x y z
N MET A 1 26.79 -3.17 8.71
CA MET A 1 25.59 -4.01 8.75
C MET A 1 25.36 -4.59 7.37
N ALA A 2 24.60 -5.69 7.22
CA ALA A 2 24.27 -6.20 5.90
C ALA A 2 23.34 -5.21 5.18
N GLU A 3 23.48 -5.09 3.87
CA GLU A 3 22.66 -4.22 3.03
C GLU A 3 21.25 -4.81 2.85
N VAL A 4 20.21 -3.98 2.84
CA VAL A 4 18.83 -4.38 2.56
C VAL A 4 18.32 -3.51 1.40
N LEU A 5 17.97 -4.14 0.29
CA LEU A 5 17.45 -3.43 -0.86
C LEU A 5 15.96 -3.09 -0.67
N VAL A 6 15.58 -1.86 -0.97
CA VAL A 6 14.21 -1.38 -0.93
C VAL A 6 13.85 -0.84 -2.32
N LEU A 7 12.93 -1.49 -3.02
CA LEU A 7 12.43 -0.94 -4.27
C LEU A 7 11.58 0.30 -3.98
N VAL A 8 11.95 1.41 -4.60
CA VAL A 8 11.26 2.69 -4.42
C VAL A 8 10.00 2.72 -5.28
N ASP A 9 8.86 2.88 -4.62
CA ASP A 9 7.59 3.17 -5.28
C ASP A 9 7.43 4.69 -5.40
N HIS A 10 7.30 5.20 -6.63
CA HIS A 10 7.24 6.63 -6.90
C HIS A 10 6.31 6.96 -8.06
N VAL A 11 5.78 8.16 -8.07
CA VAL A 11 4.95 8.70 -9.15
C VAL A 11 5.23 10.18 -9.31
N ASP A 12 5.33 10.67 -10.55
CA ASP A 12 5.50 12.10 -10.90
C ASP A 12 6.64 12.84 -10.17
N GLY A 13 7.68 12.09 -9.74
CA GLY A 13 8.85 12.62 -9.04
C GLY A 13 8.68 12.73 -7.53
N GLU A 14 7.67 12.07 -6.96
CA GLU A 14 7.43 11.97 -5.53
C GLU A 14 7.53 10.51 -5.06
N VAL A 15 8.09 10.31 -3.87
CA VAL A 15 8.18 9.00 -3.22
C VAL A 15 6.82 8.68 -2.58
N LYS A 16 6.29 7.49 -2.86
CA LYS A 16 5.06 7.03 -2.21
C LYS A 16 5.31 6.65 -0.75
N LYS A 17 4.32 6.90 0.11
CA LYS A 17 4.37 6.63 1.55
C LYS A 17 4.86 5.21 1.87
N VAL A 18 4.42 4.21 1.12
CA VAL A 18 4.83 2.81 1.32
C VAL A 18 6.34 2.62 1.24
N THR A 19 7.07 3.39 0.44
CA THR A 19 8.54 3.32 0.40
C THR A 19 9.17 3.72 1.75
N TYR A 20 8.62 4.71 2.44
CA TYR A 20 9.09 5.10 3.77
C TYR A 20 8.82 4.02 4.82
N GLU A 21 7.70 3.31 4.70
CA GLU A 21 7.36 2.13 5.49
C GLU A 21 8.39 1.01 5.26
N LEU A 22 8.73 0.75 3.99
CA LEU A 22 9.75 -0.23 3.60
C LEU A 22 11.14 0.13 4.13
N LEU A 23 11.55 1.40 4.04
CA LEU A 23 12.83 1.87 4.60
C LEU A 23 12.87 1.68 6.13
N THR A 24 11.74 1.94 6.80
CA THR A 24 11.61 1.70 8.24
C THR A 24 11.74 0.22 8.59
N ALA A 25 11.07 -0.67 7.84
CA ALA A 25 11.22 -2.12 8.00
C ALA A 25 12.65 -2.59 7.72
N ALA A 26 13.28 -2.05 6.68
CA ALA A 26 14.64 -2.42 6.28
C ALA A 26 15.68 -2.16 7.37
N ARG A 27 15.54 -1.06 8.15
CA ARG A 27 16.42 -0.74 9.29
C ARG A 27 16.41 -1.80 10.39
N ARG A 28 15.35 -2.61 10.48
CA ARG A 28 15.29 -3.72 11.43
C ARG A 28 16.20 -4.89 11.02
N LEU A 29 16.42 -5.04 9.69
CA LEU A 29 17.21 -6.14 9.11
C LEU A 29 18.66 -5.75 8.83
N GLY A 30 18.93 -4.47 8.56
CA GLY A 30 20.27 -4.00 8.18
C GLY A 30 20.28 -2.56 7.72
N GLU A 31 21.21 -2.24 6.81
CA GLU A 31 21.38 -0.90 6.26
C GLU A 31 20.52 -0.72 4.99
N PRO A 32 19.54 0.24 4.99
CA PRO A 32 18.66 0.40 3.85
C PRO A 32 19.36 1.00 2.65
N SER A 33 19.21 0.36 1.49
CA SER A 33 19.62 0.88 0.20
C SER A 33 18.41 0.97 -0.72
N ALA A 34 18.02 2.19 -1.05
CA ALA A 34 16.90 2.45 -1.94
C ALA A 34 17.28 2.12 -3.38
N VAL A 35 16.39 1.50 -4.13
CA VAL A 35 16.57 1.18 -5.56
C VAL A 35 15.55 1.95 -6.36
N VAL A 36 15.98 2.97 -7.08
CA VAL A 36 15.16 3.80 -7.96
C VAL A 36 15.30 3.28 -9.39
N VAL A 37 14.19 2.89 -9.99
CA VAL A 37 14.13 2.45 -11.39
C VAL A 37 13.19 3.38 -12.15
N GLY A 38 13.69 4.10 -13.13
CA GLY A 38 12.89 5.08 -13.84
C GLY A 38 13.59 5.77 -15.00
N GLY A 39 12.96 6.81 -15.51
CA GLY A 39 13.54 7.66 -16.56
C GLY A 39 14.72 8.51 -16.04
N PRO A 40 15.51 9.09 -16.95
CA PRO A 40 16.63 9.95 -16.59
C PRO A 40 16.22 11.11 -15.66
N GLY A 41 16.97 11.33 -14.57
CA GLY A 41 16.76 12.41 -13.61
C GLY A 41 15.71 12.09 -12.51
N THR A 42 15.15 10.88 -12.48
CA THR A 42 14.19 10.47 -11.45
C THR A 42 14.82 10.49 -10.06
N THR A 43 16.00 9.90 -9.90
CA THR A 43 16.68 9.77 -8.59
C THR A 43 16.96 11.14 -7.95
N GLY A 44 17.34 12.14 -8.76
CA GLY A 44 17.66 13.49 -8.26
C GLY A 44 16.46 14.16 -7.55
N LYS A 45 15.23 13.81 -7.93
CA LYS A 45 14.01 14.33 -7.28
C LYS A 45 13.66 13.61 -5.99
N LEU A 46 14.09 12.35 -5.83
CA LEU A 46 13.68 11.47 -4.76
C LEU A 46 14.70 11.35 -3.61
N ALA A 47 15.99 11.63 -3.90
CA ALA A 47 17.11 11.34 -3.01
C ALA A 47 16.98 12.00 -1.62
N GLU A 48 16.54 13.26 -1.56
CA GLU A 48 16.38 14.00 -0.30
C GLU A 48 15.31 13.35 0.59
N SER A 49 14.16 13.01 0.00
CA SER A 49 13.08 12.33 0.72
C SER A 49 13.51 10.94 1.21
N LEU A 50 14.26 10.19 0.41
CA LEU A 50 14.79 8.88 0.79
C LEU A 50 15.82 9.00 1.92
N ALA A 51 16.67 10.04 1.89
CA ALA A 51 17.62 10.34 2.97
C ALA A 51 16.91 10.61 4.31
N ALA A 52 15.79 11.33 4.29
CA ALA A 52 15.03 11.67 5.49
C ALA A 52 14.43 10.44 6.20
N TYR A 53 14.31 9.29 5.50
CA TYR A 53 13.81 8.03 6.03
C TYR A 53 14.87 6.93 6.16
N GLY A 54 16.16 7.32 6.12
CA GLY A 54 17.26 6.45 6.50
C GLY A 54 17.90 5.66 5.37
N ALA A 55 17.66 6.02 4.11
CA ALA A 55 18.40 5.42 3.00
C ALA A 55 19.89 5.81 3.11
N ALA A 56 20.76 4.83 3.37
CA ALA A 56 22.20 5.05 3.38
C ALA A 56 22.75 5.22 1.97
N LYS A 57 22.16 4.52 1.02
CA LYS A 57 22.53 4.49 -0.37
C LYS A 57 21.29 4.54 -1.27
N VAL A 58 21.43 5.11 -2.47
CA VAL A 58 20.41 5.11 -3.51
C VAL A 58 21.03 4.57 -4.79
N TYR A 59 20.58 3.40 -5.22
CA TYR A 59 20.92 2.86 -6.54
C TYR A 59 20.04 3.52 -7.59
N ALA A 60 20.67 4.26 -8.50
CA ALA A 60 20.03 4.97 -9.60
C ALA A 60 20.08 4.11 -10.87
N ALA A 61 18.99 3.41 -11.16
CA ALA A 61 18.80 2.62 -12.38
C ALA A 61 17.95 3.43 -13.37
N GLU A 62 18.58 4.34 -14.09
CA GLU A 62 17.88 5.29 -14.94
C GLU A 62 18.15 5.03 -16.41
N SER A 63 17.09 4.84 -17.18
CA SER A 63 17.13 4.82 -18.65
C SER A 63 15.74 5.12 -19.22
N ALA A 64 15.68 5.53 -20.49
CA ALA A 64 14.40 5.65 -21.18
C ALA A 64 13.64 4.31 -21.16
N GLU A 65 14.35 3.21 -21.38
CA GLU A 65 13.81 1.86 -21.43
C GLU A 65 13.20 1.40 -20.09
N ALA A 66 13.74 1.89 -18.95
CA ALA A 66 13.19 1.60 -17.62
C ALA A 66 11.74 2.07 -17.45
N SER A 67 11.30 3.07 -18.23
CA SER A 67 9.94 3.61 -18.21
C SER A 67 9.04 3.04 -19.30
N GLU A 68 9.59 2.23 -20.22
CA GLU A 68 8.85 1.70 -21.37
C GLU A 68 8.24 0.33 -21.13
N PHE A 69 8.77 -0.46 -20.18
CA PHE A 69 8.30 -1.80 -19.92
C PHE A 69 7.63 -1.92 -18.55
N LEU A 70 6.63 -2.78 -18.48
CA LEU A 70 5.94 -3.09 -17.24
C LEU A 70 6.77 -4.09 -16.41
N VAL A 71 7.09 -3.75 -15.17
CA VAL A 71 7.76 -4.54 -14.10
C VAL A 71 9.11 -5.19 -14.43
N THR A 72 9.39 -5.50 -15.68
CA THR A 72 10.62 -6.27 -16.04
C THR A 72 11.93 -5.51 -15.85
N PRO A 73 12.01 -4.18 -16.02
CA PRO A 73 13.21 -3.41 -15.66
C PRO A 73 13.54 -3.54 -14.17
N GLN A 74 12.54 -3.40 -13.30
CA GLN A 74 12.70 -3.51 -11.84
C GLN A 74 13.21 -4.90 -11.46
N VAL A 75 12.64 -5.96 -12.02
CA VAL A 75 13.09 -7.35 -11.80
C VAL A 75 14.54 -7.53 -12.26
N GLY A 76 14.90 -6.96 -13.42
CA GLY A 76 16.27 -7.03 -13.98
C GLY A 76 17.29 -6.36 -13.07
N VAL A 77 17.01 -5.13 -12.64
CA VAL A 77 17.88 -4.32 -11.76
C VAL A 77 18.05 -5.00 -10.40
N LEU A 78 16.94 -5.39 -9.75
CA LEU A 78 17.00 -6.07 -8.45
C LEU A 78 17.77 -7.39 -8.52
N ALA A 79 17.58 -8.21 -9.56
CA ALA A 79 18.31 -9.45 -9.72
C ALA A 79 19.82 -9.22 -9.90
N SER A 80 20.21 -8.18 -10.64
CA SER A 80 21.62 -7.78 -10.81
C SER A 80 22.24 -7.34 -9.48
N LEU A 81 21.51 -6.51 -8.71
CA LEU A 81 21.96 -6.02 -7.41
C LEU A 81 22.06 -7.16 -6.38
N VAL A 82 21.14 -8.10 -6.37
CA VAL A 82 21.23 -9.29 -5.50
C VAL A 82 22.50 -10.08 -5.80
N GLY A 83 22.83 -10.26 -7.09
CA GLY A 83 24.05 -10.98 -7.49
C GLY A 83 25.36 -10.25 -7.16
N SER A 84 25.36 -8.92 -7.21
CA SER A 84 26.58 -8.10 -7.01
C SER A 84 26.79 -7.65 -5.57
N ALA A 85 25.73 -7.28 -4.85
CA ALA A 85 25.81 -6.73 -3.49
C ALA A 85 25.56 -7.77 -2.38
N GLY A 86 24.89 -8.89 -2.68
CA GLY A 86 24.60 -9.95 -1.70
C GLY A 86 23.77 -9.43 -0.50
N PRO A 87 22.63 -8.77 -0.73
CA PRO A 87 21.86 -8.14 0.35
C PRO A 87 21.23 -9.18 1.28
N ALA A 88 20.95 -8.76 2.53
CA ALA A 88 20.26 -9.60 3.51
C ALA A 88 18.79 -9.86 3.13
N ALA A 89 18.15 -8.91 2.44
CA ALA A 89 16.78 -9.03 1.96
C ALA A 89 16.49 -8.03 0.84
N VAL A 90 15.40 -8.26 0.10
CA VAL A 90 14.80 -7.31 -0.84
C VAL A 90 13.36 -7.04 -0.39
N LEU A 91 13.04 -5.77 -0.10
CA LEU A 91 11.72 -5.33 0.30
C LEU A 91 11.04 -4.59 -0.87
N VAL A 92 9.78 -4.92 -1.10
CA VAL A 92 8.93 -4.37 -2.18
C VAL A 92 7.53 -4.08 -1.60
N SER A 93 6.81 -3.11 -2.12
CA SER A 93 5.41 -2.90 -1.72
C SER A 93 4.52 -4.08 -2.16
N ALA A 94 3.49 -4.41 -1.39
CA ALA A 94 2.49 -5.40 -1.80
C ALA A 94 1.43 -4.81 -2.76
N SER A 95 1.83 -3.84 -3.59
CA SER A 95 1.04 -3.33 -4.70
C SER A 95 0.88 -4.41 -5.79
N ILE A 96 0.00 -4.17 -6.78
CA ILE A 96 -0.19 -5.10 -7.91
C ILE A 96 1.14 -5.35 -8.62
N ASP A 97 1.84 -4.27 -9.01
CA ASP A 97 3.14 -4.36 -9.68
C ASP A 97 4.21 -4.95 -8.76
N GLY A 98 4.23 -4.54 -7.48
CA GLY A 98 5.19 -5.03 -6.51
C GLY A 98 5.10 -6.54 -6.25
N LYS A 99 3.89 -7.09 -6.20
CA LYS A 99 3.69 -8.55 -6.08
C LYS A 99 4.19 -9.31 -7.31
N GLU A 100 3.97 -8.77 -8.51
CA GLU A 100 4.50 -9.37 -9.74
C GLU A 100 6.02 -9.27 -9.79
N ILE A 101 6.61 -8.12 -9.44
CA ILE A 101 8.07 -7.92 -9.36
C ILE A 101 8.67 -8.93 -8.37
N ALA A 102 8.13 -9.02 -7.16
CA ALA A 102 8.64 -9.89 -6.11
C ALA A 102 8.57 -11.38 -6.50
N GLY A 103 7.44 -11.83 -7.08
CA GLY A 103 7.28 -13.19 -7.56
C GLY A 103 8.28 -13.57 -8.65
N ARG A 104 8.44 -12.70 -9.66
CA ARG A 104 9.42 -12.91 -10.74
C ARG A 104 10.86 -12.87 -10.23
N LEU A 105 11.16 -11.95 -9.30
CA LEU A 105 12.49 -11.84 -8.68
C LEU A 105 12.84 -13.09 -7.91
N ALA A 106 11.95 -13.54 -7.01
CA ALA A 106 12.18 -14.72 -6.18
C ALA A 106 12.52 -15.96 -7.02
N ILE A 107 11.79 -16.21 -8.10
CA ILE A 107 12.08 -17.30 -9.04
C ILE A 107 13.44 -17.10 -9.72
N ARG A 108 13.73 -15.87 -10.19
CA ARG A 108 14.96 -15.57 -10.94
C ARG A 108 16.23 -15.75 -10.10
N ILE A 109 16.17 -15.40 -8.80
CA ILE A 109 17.30 -15.54 -7.87
C ILE A 109 17.30 -16.86 -7.08
N GLY A 110 16.32 -17.73 -7.31
CA GLY A 110 16.19 -19.04 -6.63
C GLY A 110 15.94 -18.91 -5.13
N SER A 111 15.16 -17.91 -4.70
CA SER A 111 14.86 -17.61 -3.30
C SER A 111 13.40 -17.84 -2.96
N GLY A 112 13.08 -17.73 -1.64
CA GLY A 112 11.72 -17.69 -1.14
C GLY A 112 11.12 -16.29 -1.13
N LEU A 113 9.78 -16.23 -1.16
CA LEU A 113 8.98 -15.02 -1.10
C LEU A 113 8.07 -15.06 0.13
N LEU A 114 8.07 -13.98 0.92
CA LEU A 114 7.03 -13.67 1.90
C LEU A 114 6.12 -12.62 1.28
N SER A 115 4.86 -12.99 1.01
CA SER A 115 3.90 -12.09 0.35
C SER A 115 2.97 -11.45 1.36
N GLU A 116 2.72 -10.14 1.20
CA GLU A 116 1.73 -9.38 1.98
C GLU A 116 1.96 -9.45 3.50
N VAL A 117 3.21 -9.28 3.94
CA VAL A 117 3.49 -9.21 5.37
C VAL A 117 2.90 -7.94 5.98
N VAL A 118 2.34 -8.08 7.16
CA VAL A 118 1.80 -6.96 7.96
C VAL A 118 2.78 -6.46 8.99
N ASP A 119 3.83 -7.22 9.28
CA ASP A 119 4.97 -6.82 10.10
C ASP A 119 6.19 -7.68 9.79
N LEU A 120 7.40 -7.15 10.06
CA LEU A 120 8.67 -7.83 9.82
C LEU A 120 9.60 -7.57 11.00
N ASP A 121 10.04 -8.63 11.67
CA ASP A 121 10.96 -8.51 12.80
C ASP A 121 12.45 -8.49 12.39
N ALA A 122 13.33 -8.25 13.38
CA ALA A 122 14.77 -8.18 13.17
C ALA A 122 15.42 -9.51 12.73
N ASP A 123 14.75 -10.62 12.95
CA ASP A 123 15.20 -11.96 12.53
C ASP A 123 14.75 -12.32 11.11
N GLY A 124 14.01 -11.42 10.45
CA GLY A 124 13.46 -11.62 9.11
C GLY A 124 12.24 -12.55 9.09
N VAL A 125 11.52 -12.64 10.20
CA VAL A 125 10.24 -13.34 10.28
C VAL A 125 9.12 -12.37 9.93
N GLY A 126 8.38 -12.69 8.88
CA GLY A 126 7.20 -11.94 8.45
C GLY A 126 5.95 -12.42 9.17
N ALA A 127 5.15 -11.48 9.66
CA ALA A 127 3.80 -11.74 10.16
C ALA A 127 2.78 -11.59 9.02
N HIS A 128 1.79 -12.46 8.99
CA HIS A 128 0.73 -12.48 7.97
C HIS A 128 -0.63 -12.57 8.63
N SER A 129 -1.60 -11.84 8.08
CA SER A 129 -3.02 -12.01 8.39
C SER A 129 -3.68 -12.77 7.24
N LEU A 130 -4.16 -13.99 7.50
CA LEU A 130 -4.61 -14.92 6.47
C LEU A 130 -6.12 -15.18 6.57
N PHE A 131 -6.72 -15.59 5.43
CA PHE A 131 -8.13 -16.00 5.32
C PHE A 131 -9.10 -14.99 5.94
N GLY A 132 -8.92 -13.72 5.60
CA GLY A 132 -9.81 -12.70 6.13
C GLY A 132 -9.61 -12.40 7.62
N GLY A 133 -8.36 -12.47 8.13
CA GLY A 133 -8.03 -12.25 9.54
C GLY A 133 -8.38 -13.42 10.47
N ALA A 134 -8.79 -14.55 9.91
CA ALA A 134 -9.11 -15.73 10.71
C ALA A 134 -7.87 -16.38 11.33
N TYR A 135 -6.70 -16.15 10.75
CA TYR A 135 -5.44 -16.73 11.22
C TYR A 135 -4.31 -15.70 11.13
N ASP A 136 -3.54 -15.61 12.19
CA ASP A 136 -2.23 -14.97 12.17
C ASP A 136 -1.15 -16.03 12.00
N ALA A 137 -0.25 -15.83 11.05
CA ALA A 137 0.84 -16.74 10.78
C ALA A 137 2.18 -16.00 10.78
N LYS A 138 3.24 -16.71 11.16
CA LYS A 138 4.62 -16.23 11.05
C LYS A 138 5.40 -17.14 10.11
N ALA A 139 6.15 -16.56 9.19
CA ALA A 139 6.95 -17.29 8.23
C ALA A 139 8.33 -16.66 8.04
N LYS A 140 9.32 -17.48 7.66
CA LYS A 140 10.68 -17.03 7.38
C LYS A 140 11.19 -17.75 6.13
N VAL A 141 11.89 -17.00 5.28
CA VAL A 141 12.63 -17.61 4.16
C VAL A 141 13.89 -18.27 4.69
N THR A 142 14.08 -19.54 4.35
CA THR A 142 15.22 -20.36 4.82
C THR A 142 16.27 -20.60 3.74
N LYS A 143 16.03 -20.14 2.50
CA LYS A 143 16.95 -20.34 1.37
C LYS A 143 17.04 -19.10 0.48
N GLY A 144 18.25 -18.70 0.16
CA GLY A 144 18.55 -17.57 -0.71
C GLY A 144 18.34 -16.21 0.00
N THR A 145 18.35 -15.13 -0.79
CA THR A 145 18.07 -13.77 -0.31
C THR A 145 16.56 -13.56 -0.20
N PRO A 146 15.99 -13.38 1.00
CA PRO A 146 14.56 -13.20 1.16
C PRO A 146 14.01 -12.07 0.30
N VAL A 147 12.92 -12.33 -0.43
CA VAL A 147 12.10 -11.33 -1.09
C VAL A 147 10.84 -11.17 -0.27
N VAL A 148 10.52 -9.95 0.12
CA VAL A 148 9.39 -9.66 1.03
C VAL A 148 8.53 -8.57 0.43
N THR A 149 7.23 -8.82 0.29
CA THR A 149 6.29 -7.73 0.01
C THR A 149 5.57 -7.32 1.29
N VAL A 150 5.57 -6.00 1.56
CA VAL A 150 4.93 -5.41 2.75
C VAL A 150 3.62 -4.75 2.34
N LEU A 151 2.58 -5.01 3.11
CA LEU A 151 1.26 -4.42 2.87
C LEU A 151 1.31 -2.92 3.17
N PRO A 152 0.91 -2.03 2.23
CA PRO A 152 0.86 -0.60 2.47
C PRO A 152 0.02 -0.24 3.69
N GLY A 153 0.53 0.67 4.53
CA GLY A 153 -0.11 1.09 5.78
C GLY A 153 0.11 0.16 6.98
N ALA A 154 0.76 -0.99 6.79
CA ALA A 154 1.00 -1.95 7.87
C ALA A 154 2.10 -1.50 8.85
N ILE A 155 3.11 -0.81 8.35
CA ILE A 155 4.26 -0.33 9.13
C ILE A 155 4.23 1.20 9.17
N GLU A 156 4.24 1.79 10.35
CA GLU A 156 4.29 3.24 10.49
C GLU A 156 5.67 3.74 10.06
N PRO A 157 5.74 4.71 9.11
CA PRO A 157 7.02 5.23 8.66
C PRO A 157 7.68 6.11 9.73
N GLU A 158 8.94 5.85 10.01
CA GLU A 158 9.74 6.58 10.99
C GLU A 158 10.88 7.32 10.29
N GLN A 159 10.99 8.62 10.53
CA GLN A 159 12.13 9.41 10.06
C GLN A 159 13.44 8.96 10.69
N ALA A 160 14.49 8.91 9.89
CA ALA A 160 15.85 8.66 10.30
C ALA A 160 16.80 9.28 9.28
N ALA A 161 17.89 9.87 9.74
CA ALA A 161 18.89 10.45 8.83
C ALA A 161 19.65 9.35 8.07
N GLY A 162 19.66 9.43 6.75
CA GLY A 162 20.47 8.61 5.86
C GLY A 162 21.38 9.46 4.99
N ALA A 163 22.48 8.89 4.51
CA ALA A 163 23.42 9.60 3.64
C ALA A 163 22.97 9.69 2.19
N ALA A 164 22.07 8.82 1.77
CA ALA A 164 21.52 8.67 0.40
C ALA A 164 22.61 8.77 -0.68
N VAL A 165 23.75 8.11 -0.48
CA VAL A 165 24.85 8.13 -1.46
C VAL A 165 24.36 7.53 -2.77
N VAL A 166 24.33 8.34 -3.82
CA VAL A 166 23.83 7.92 -5.13
C VAL A 166 24.88 7.08 -5.86
N VAL A 167 24.49 5.89 -6.29
CA VAL A 167 25.30 4.96 -7.07
C VAL A 167 24.56 4.62 -8.36
N SER A 168 25.11 5.02 -9.51
CA SER A 168 24.52 4.67 -10.80
C SER A 168 24.70 3.17 -11.07
N VAL A 169 23.63 2.53 -11.55
CA VAL A 169 23.62 1.12 -11.94
C VAL A 169 22.99 0.97 -13.32
N GLU A 170 23.45 -0.01 -14.06
CA GLU A 170 22.92 -0.32 -15.38
C GLU A 170 21.50 -0.89 -15.28
N VAL A 171 20.63 -0.47 -16.21
CA VAL A 171 19.33 -1.11 -16.41
C VAL A 171 19.51 -2.24 -17.43
N PRO A 172 19.40 -3.51 -17.03
CA PRO A 172 19.50 -4.61 -17.98
C PRO A 172 18.42 -4.52 -19.05
N ALA A 173 18.73 -4.94 -20.29
CA ALA A 173 17.76 -4.96 -21.38
C ALA A 173 16.46 -5.61 -20.96
N ALA A 174 15.37 -4.89 -21.10
CA ALA A 174 14.04 -5.35 -20.69
C ALA A 174 13.30 -6.01 -21.86
N THR A 175 12.53 -7.02 -21.55
CA THR A 175 11.62 -7.70 -22.48
C THR A 175 10.28 -7.94 -21.81
N GLY A 176 9.19 -7.94 -22.55
CA GLY A 176 7.85 -8.20 -22.01
C GLY A 176 6.82 -7.19 -22.49
N ALA A 177 5.83 -6.89 -21.66
CA ALA A 177 4.77 -5.96 -21.98
C ALA A 177 5.32 -4.52 -22.03
N LYS A 178 5.15 -3.88 -23.20
CA LYS A 178 5.54 -2.50 -23.41
C LYS A 178 4.37 -1.57 -23.12
N ILE A 179 4.65 -0.49 -22.39
CA ILE A 179 3.67 0.55 -22.08
C ILE A 179 3.47 1.39 -23.35
N THR A 180 2.27 1.34 -23.93
CA THR A 180 1.92 2.09 -25.14
C THR A 180 1.28 3.44 -24.85
N GLY A 181 0.81 3.66 -23.63
CA GLY A 181 0.21 4.91 -23.19
C GLY A 181 -0.05 4.90 -21.70
N ARG A 182 -0.15 6.08 -21.10
CA ARG A 182 -0.54 6.29 -19.71
C ARG A 182 -1.73 7.23 -19.69
N GLN A 183 -2.76 6.86 -18.99
CA GLN A 183 -3.90 7.72 -18.69
C GLN A 183 -3.86 8.01 -17.19
N PRO A 184 -3.45 9.20 -16.77
CA PRO A 184 -3.46 9.56 -15.36
C PRO A 184 -4.88 9.43 -14.80
N ALA A 185 -5.02 8.87 -13.61
CA ALA A 185 -6.27 8.98 -12.88
C ALA A 185 -6.50 10.46 -12.53
N GLU A 186 -7.75 10.90 -12.58
CA GLU A 186 -8.07 12.24 -12.10
C GLU A 186 -7.68 12.32 -10.61
N ALA A 187 -6.67 13.09 -10.31
CA ALA A 187 -6.27 13.37 -8.94
C ALA A 187 -7.35 14.26 -8.30
N GLY A 188 -8.02 13.76 -7.28
CA GLY A 188 -8.87 14.57 -6.42
C GLY A 188 -8.04 15.21 -5.30
N ASP A 189 -8.65 16.12 -4.54
CA ASP A 189 -8.01 16.76 -3.37
C ASP A 189 -7.85 15.81 -2.16
N ARG A 190 -8.36 14.57 -2.26
CA ARG A 190 -8.31 13.58 -1.18
C ARG A 190 -7.06 12.71 -1.29
N PRO A 191 -6.54 12.19 -0.16
CA PRO A 191 -5.42 11.24 -0.15
C PRO A 191 -5.69 10.02 -1.04
N GLU A 192 -4.63 9.45 -1.61
CA GLU A 192 -4.70 8.18 -2.32
C GLU A 192 -5.21 7.07 -1.39
N LEU A 193 -6.16 6.28 -1.88
CA LEU A 193 -6.87 5.30 -1.06
C LEU A 193 -5.95 4.28 -0.36
N THR A 194 -4.87 3.86 -1.03
CA THR A 194 -3.91 2.90 -0.48
C THR A 194 -2.89 3.50 0.47
N GLU A 195 -2.77 4.84 0.53
CA GLU A 195 -1.79 5.57 1.35
C GLU A 195 -2.45 6.34 2.50
N ALA A 196 -3.78 6.45 2.48
CA ALA A 196 -4.55 7.21 3.44
C ALA A 196 -4.48 6.62 4.85
N SER A 197 -4.24 7.47 5.84
CA SER A 197 -4.31 7.07 7.25
C SER A 197 -5.75 6.86 7.73
N ILE A 198 -6.72 7.50 7.08
CA ILE A 198 -8.15 7.35 7.38
C ILE A 198 -8.88 7.07 6.07
N VAL A 199 -9.76 6.08 6.09
CA VAL A 199 -10.64 5.73 4.96
C VAL A 199 -12.08 5.73 5.42
N VAL A 200 -12.95 6.45 4.70
CA VAL A 200 -14.41 6.38 4.86
C VAL A 200 -14.98 5.67 3.63
N SER A 201 -15.65 4.54 3.83
CA SER A 201 -16.10 3.69 2.73
C SER A 201 -17.61 3.51 2.74
N GLY A 202 -18.22 3.67 1.56
CA GLY A 202 -19.66 3.49 1.37
C GLY A 202 -20.00 2.13 0.76
N GLY A 203 -21.05 1.51 1.30
CA GLY A 203 -21.61 0.27 0.79
C GLY A 203 -22.89 0.47 -0.03
N ARG A 204 -23.51 -0.64 -0.45
CA ARG A 204 -24.80 -0.64 -1.12
C ARG A 204 -25.91 0.03 -0.27
N GLY A 205 -25.74 0.07 1.06
CA GLY A 205 -26.67 0.73 1.96
C GLY A 205 -26.76 2.26 1.78
N VAL A 206 -25.83 2.87 1.04
CA VAL A 206 -25.90 4.29 0.65
C VAL A 206 -27.02 4.56 -0.34
N GLY A 207 -27.40 3.59 -1.21
CA GLY A 207 -28.61 3.60 -2.00
C GLY A 207 -28.52 4.26 -3.36
N SER A 208 -27.69 5.28 -3.59
CA SER A 208 -27.51 5.92 -4.90
C SER A 208 -26.17 6.65 -5.01
N ALA A 209 -25.81 7.07 -6.24
CA ALA A 209 -24.61 7.88 -6.49
C ALA A 209 -24.71 9.27 -5.80
N GLU A 210 -25.88 9.92 -5.88
CA GLU A 210 -26.13 11.23 -5.28
C GLU A 210 -25.99 11.14 -3.74
N SER A 211 -26.50 10.05 -3.16
CA SER A 211 -26.42 9.82 -1.71
C SER A 211 -25.01 9.55 -1.21
N PHE A 212 -24.07 9.25 -2.13
CA PHE A 212 -22.66 9.02 -1.76
C PHE A 212 -21.99 10.26 -1.19
N GLU A 213 -22.57 11.45 -1.43
CA GLU A 213 -22.14 12.72 -0.83
C GLU A 213 -22.04 12.64 0.71
N VAL A 214 -22.85 11.82 1.38
CA VAL A 214 -22.77 11.67 2.85
C VAL A 214 -21.44 11.02 3.28
N VAL A 215 -20.93 10.09 2.46
CA VAL A 215 -19.63 9.44 2.68
C VAL A 215 -18.49 10.43 2.44
N GLU A 216 -18.60 11.19 1.34
CA GLU A 216 -17.61 12.19 0.94
C GLU A 216 -17.48 13.32 1.97
N ARG A 217 -18.59 13.87 2.46
CA ARG A 217 -18.58 14.90 3.49
C ARG A 217 -17.92 14.46 4.79
N LEU A 218 -18.18 13.21 5.22
CA LEU A 218 -17.51 12.67 6.39
C LEU A 218 -16.01 12.49 6.13
N ALA A 219 -15.64 11.99 4.95
CA ALA A 219 -14.23 11.85 4.56
C ALA A 219 -13.51 13.21 4.56
N ASP A 220 -14.11 14.24 3.97
CA ASP A 220 -13.55 15.59 3.91
C ASP A 220 -13.34 16.18 5.31
N SER A 221 -14.30 15.99 6.22
CA SER A 221 -14.16 16.46 7.61
C SER A 221 -12.98 15.83 8.35
N LEU A 222 -12.57 14.64 7.93
CA LEU A 222 -11.46 13.89 8.51
C LEU A 222 -10.13 14.07 7.76
N GLY A 223 -10.16 14.61 6.53
CA GLY A 223 -9.02 14.57 5.60
C GLY A 223 -8.75 13.13 5.13
N ALA A 224 -9.80 12.35 4.97
CA ALA A 224 -9.76 10.93 4.67
C ALA A 224 -9.89 10.62 3.17
N ALA A 225 -9.42 9.47 2.75
CA ALA A 225 -9.78 8.91 1.45
C ALA A 225 -11.19 8.34 1.46
N VAL A 226 -11.82 8.32 0.28
CA VAL A 226 -13.12 7.68 0.07
C VAL A 226 -12.92 6.31 -0.56
N GLY A 227 -13.54 5.29 0.03
CA GLY A 227 -13.62 3.94 -0.53
C GLY A 227 -15.06 3.54 -0.86
N ALA A 228 -15.20 2.48 -1.64
CA ALA A 228 -16.50 1.91 -1.94
C ALA A 228 -16.47 0.38 -1.93
N SER A 229 -17.56 -0.25 -1.51
CA SER A 229 -17.69 -1.69 -1.65
C SER A 229 -17.92 -2.08 -3.13
N ARG A 230 -17.55 -3.30 -3.51
CA ARG A 230 -17.87 -3.83 -4.86
C ARG A 230 -19.36 -3.67 -5.21
N ALA A 231 -20.24 -3.96 -4.26
CA ALA A 231 -21.68 -3.85 -4.49
C ALA A 231 -22.13 -2.39 -4.79
N ALA A 232 -21.49 -1.40 -4.19
CA ALA A 232 -21.74 0.02 -4.50
C ALA A 232 -21.21 0.40 -5.89
N VAL A 233 -20.02 -0.07 -6.23
CA VAL A 233 -19.39 0.15 -7.55
C VAL A 233 -20.18 -0.52 -8.66
N ASP A 234 -20.53 -1.81 -8.50
CA ASP A 234 -21.34 -2.56 -9.48
C ASP A 234 -22.73 -1.94 -9.69
N SER A 235 -23.26 -1.23 -8.67
CA SER A 235 -24.51 -0.46 -8.75
C SER A 235 -24.34 0.93 -9.36
N GLY A 236 -23.12 1.33 -9.73
CA GLY A 236 -22.81 2.64 -10.30
C GLY A 236 -22.80 3.80 -9.30
N TYR A 237 -22.73 3.53 -7.99
CA TYR A 237 -22.76 4.58 -6.98
C TYR A 237 -21.43 5.31 -6.83
N TYR A 238 -20.30 4.62 -7.11
CA TYR A 238 -18.97 5.21 -7.05
C TYR A 238 -18.02 4.58 -8.07
N PRO A 239 -16.97 5.31 -8.55
CA PRO A 239 -16.07 4.78 -9.58
C PRO A 239 -15.26 3.57 -9.11
N HIS A 240 -14.99 2.64 -10.04
CA HIS A 240 -14.27 1.38 -9.77
C HIS A 240 -12.88 1.56 -9.13
N GLN A 241 -12.17 2.64 -9.45
CA GLN A 241 -10.84 2.93 -8.90
C GLN A 241 -10.82 3.08 -7.37
N PHE A 242 -11.98 3.30 -6.74
CA PHE A 242 -12.15 3.43 -5.28
C PHE A 242 -12.67 2.15 -4.63
N GLN A 243 -12.77 1.05 -5.38
CA GLN A 243 -13.23 -0.21 -4.84
C GLN A 243 -12.24 -0.77 -3.82
N VAL A 244 -12.74 -1.09 -2.62
CA VAL A 244 -12.00 -1.80 -1.55
C VAL A 244 -12.49 -3.24 -1.50
N GLY A 245 -11.55 -4.20 -1.47
CA GLY A 245 -11.84 -5.61 -1.39
C GLY A 245 -10.90 -6.48 -2.20
N GLN A 246 -11.14 -7.77 -2.21
CA GLN A 246 -10.32 -8.80 -2.87
C GLN A 246 -10.08 -8.52 -4.37
N THR A 247 -11.05 -7.93 -5.06
CA THR A 247 -10.97 -7.57 -6.48
C THR A 247 -10.79 -6.07 -6.73
N GLY A 248 -10.50 -5.33 -5.68
CA GLY A 248 -10.18 -3.91 -5.69
C GLY A 248 -8.85 -3.63 -5.01
N LYS A 249 -8.78 -2.48 -4.34
CA LYS A 249 -7.60 -2.09 -3.55
C LYS A 249 -7.67 -2.73 -2.16
N THR A 250 -6.51 -3.15 -1.63
CA THR A 250 -6.33 -3.50 -0.22
C THR A 250 -5.77 -2.29 0.51
N VAL A 251 -6.37 -1.95 1.65
CA VAL A 251 -6.02 -0.79 2.47
C VAL A 251 -5.79 -1.21 3.91
N SER A 252 -4.85 -0.56 4.59
CA SER A 252 -4.50 -0.80 6.00
C SER A 252 -4.39 0.53 6.77
N PRO A 253 -5.48 1.34 6.80
CA PRO A 253 -5.45 2.63 7.47
C PRO A 253 -5.41 2.51 8.99
N GLN A 254 -5.10 3.61 9.67
CA GLN A 254 -5.26 3.71 11.12
C GLN A 254 -6.73 3.68 11.53
N LEU A 255 -7.63 4.22 10.69
CA LEU A 255 -9.07 4.22 10.91
C LEU A 255 -9.81 3.90 9.61
N TYR A 256 -10.68 2.92 9.64
CA TYR A 256 -11.60 2.57 8.58
C TYR A 256 -13.05 2.74 9.05
N ILE A 257 -13.82 3.60 8.39
CA ILE A 257 -15.24 3.83 8.69
C ILE A 257 -16.09 3.21 7.58
N ALA A 258 -16.86 2.19 7.91
CA ALA A 258 -17.73 1.47 6.99
C ALA A 258 -19.19 1.93 7.13
N LEU A 259 -19.74 2.59 6.10
CA LEU A 259 -21.10 3.11 6.06
C LEU A 259 -21.98 2.25 5.15
N GLY A 260 -22.95 1.52 5.71
CA GLY A 260 -23.88 0.69 4.94
C GLY A 260 -23.23 -0.47 4.18
N ILE A 261 -22.11 -0.97 4.69
CA ILE A 261 -21.37 -2.13 4.17
C ILE A 261 -21.79 -3.37 4.96
N SER A 262 -22.10 -4.47 4.26
CA SER A 262 -22.52 -5.72 4.92
C SER A 262 -21.37 -6.49 5.58
N GLY A 263 -20.14 -6.33 5.09
CA GLY A 263 -19.00 -7.09 5.58
C GLY A 263 -18.85 -8.47 4.96
N ALA A 264 -19.24 -8.63 3.70
CA ALA A 264 -18.93 -9.83 2.93
C ALA A 264 -17.41 -10.10 2.94
N ILE A 265 -17.02 -11.39 2.96
CA ILE A 265 -15.61 -11.81 3.07
C ILE A 265 -14.70 -11.15 2.02
N GLN A 266 -15.22 -10.89 0.82
CA GLN A 266 -14.47 -10.23 -0.24
C GLN A 266 -14.16 -8.76 0.08
N HIS A 267 -15.04 -8.06 0.80
CA HIS A 267 -14.77 -6.70 1.26
C HIS A 267 -13.81 -6.70 2.44
N ARG A 268 -14.06 -7.59 3.40
CA ARG A 268 -13.21 -7.77 4.60
C ARG A 268 -11.75 -8.03 4.20
N ALA A 269 -11.51 -8.86 3.19
CA ALA A 269 -10.17 -9.13 2.66
C ALA A 269 -9.39 -7.87 2.22
N GLY A 270 -10.09 -6.79 1.89
CA GLY A 270 -9.45 -5.53 1.47
C GLY A 270 -9.25 -4.51 2.59
N MET A 271 -9.78 -4.70 3.82
CA MET A 271 -9.73 -3.65 4.86
C MET A 271 -9.54 -4.15 6.30
N GLN A 272 -9.60 -5.44 6.54
CA GLN A 272 -9.55 -5.99 7.89
C GLN A 272 -8.24 -5.79 8.65
N THR A 273 -7.17 -5.43 7.94
CA THR A 273 -5.88 -5.06 8.54
C THR A 273 -5.85 -3.61 9.04
N ALA A 274 -6.94 -2.83 8.87
CA ALA A 274 -7.08 -1.52 9.49
C ALA A 274 -6.91 -1.62 11.01
N LYS A 275 -6.26 -0.62 11.62
CA LYS A 275 -5.97 -0.63 13.08
C LYS A 275 -7.24 -0.45 13.91
N THR A 276 -8.18 0.35 13.42
CA THR A 276 -9.49 0.56 14.04
C THR A 276 -10.56 0.54 12.96
N ILE A 277 -11.60 -0.23 13.18
CA ILE A 277 -12.74 -0.37 12.29
C ILE A 277 -14.00 0.13 12.99
N VAL A 278 -14.64 1.12 12.39
CA VAL A 278 -15.96 1.63 12.81
C VAL A 278 -16.98 1.25 11.76
N ALA A 279 -18.09 0.64 12.18
CA ALA A 279 -19.15 0.23 11.26
C ALA A 279 -20.50 0.87 11.62
N VAL A 280 -21.22 1.36 10.61
CA VAL A 280 -22.59 1.83 10.72
C VAL A 280 -23.46 1.03 9.76
N ASN A 281 -24.42 0.29 10.27
CA ASN A 281 -25.35 -0.49 9.47
C ASN A 281 -26.72 -0.55 10.14
N LYS A 282 -27.80 -0.59 9.34
CA LYS A 282 -29.17 -0.77 9.85
C LYS A 282 -29.45 -2.20 10.32
N ASP A 283 -28.77 -3.18 9.71
CA ASP A 283 -28.91 -4.59 10.01
C ASP A 283 -27.99 -4.95 11.20
N PRO A 284 -28.53 -5.28 12.37
CA PRO A 284 -27.72 -5.65 13.54
C PRO A 284 -26.93 -6.96 13.34
N GLU A 285 -27.36 -7.81 12.39
CA GLU A 285 -26.70 -9.09 12.07
C GLU A 285 -25.69 -8.96 10.92
N ALA A 286 -25.39 -7.73 10.47
CA ALA A 286 -24.42 -7.53 9.39
C ALA A 286 -23.04 -8.04 9.79
N PRO A 287 -22.40 -8.94 8.99
CA PRO A 287 -21.10 -9.53 9.31
C PRO A 287 -19.96 -8.52 9.54
N ILE A 288 -20.13 -7.27 9.11
CA ILE A 288 -19.15 -6.21 9.38
C ILE A 288 -18.94 -5.98 10.89
N PHE A 289 -19.96 -6.20 11.70
CA PHE A 289 -19.89 -6.02 13.15
C PHE A 289 -19.03 -7.08 13.85
N GLU A 290 -18.78 -8.24 13.21
CA GLU A 290 -17.88 -9.26 13.76
C GLU A 290 -16.42 -8.79 13.84
N ILE A 291 -16.02 -7.83 12.97
CA ILE A 291 -14.66 -7.33 12.89
C ILE A 291 -14.54 -5.84 13.28
N ALA A 292 -15.65 -5.18 13.59
CA ALA A 292 -15.65 -3.78 13.98
C ALA A 292 -15.26 -3.62 15.46
N ASP A 293 -14.34 -2.69 15.74
CA ASP A 293 -14.02 -2.26 17.11
C ASP A 293 -15.18 -1.45 17.71
N PHE A 294 -15.88 -0.66 16.86
CA PHE A 294 -17.09 0.07 17.23
C PHE A 294 -18.18 -0.13 16.19
N GLY A 295 -19.34 -0.57 16.64
CA GLY A 295 -20.52 -0.75 15.81
C GLY A 295 -21.66 0.17 16.20
N VAL A 296 -22.30 0.80 15.22
CA VAL A 296 -23.53 1.57 15.40
C VAL A 296 -24.63 0.94 14.56
N VAL A 297 -25.61 0.33 15.24
CA VAL A 297 -26.82 -0.14 14.56
C VAL A 297 -27.76 1.05 14.34
N GLY A 298 -27.84 1.52 13.10
CA GLY A 298 -28.59 2.72 12.81
C GLY A 298 -28.55 3.16 11.35
N ASP A 299 -29.26 4.24 11.08
CA ASP A 299 -29.33 4.86 9.77
C ASP A 299 -28.08 5.72 9.52
N LEU A 300 -27.28 5.34 8.52
CA LEU A 300 -26.08 6.10 8.15
C LEU A 300 -26.39 7.57 7.78
N PHE A 301 -27.58 7.86 7.22
CA PHE A 301 -28.01 9.22 6.91
C PHE A 301 -28.33 10.08 8.15
N LYS A 302 -28.44 9.47 9.31
CA LYS A 302 -28.54 10.16 10.60
C LYS A 302 -27.22 10.22 11.33
N VAL A 303 -26.47 9.10 11.32
CA VAL A 303 -25.22 8.94 12.07
C VAL A 303 -24.09 9.74 11.44
N ALA A 304 -23.86 9.59 10.12
CA ALA A 304 -22.71 10.22 9.47
C ALA A 304 -22.77 11.77 9.49
N PRO A 305 -23.91 12.45 9.25
CA PRO A 305 -23.97 13.90 9.39
C PRO A 305 -23.70 14.39 10.82
N GLN A 306 -24.22 13.70 11.85
CA GLN A 306 -23.95 14.05 13.25
C GLN A 306 -22.47 13.89 13.59
N LEU A 307 -21.85 12.81 13.10
CA LEU A 307 -20.42 12.58 13.27
C LEU A 307 -19.59 13.67 12.57
N THR A 308 -19.95 14.04 11.34
CA THR A 308 -19.30 15.12 10.59
C THR A 308 -19.38 16.45 11.35
N GLU A 309 -20.56 16.79 11.87
CA GLU A 309 -20.75 18.01 12.65
C GLU A 309 -19.90 18.03 13.92
N GLU A 310 -19.88 16.92 14.66
CA GLU A 310 -19.10 16.82 15.90
C GLU A 310 -17.58 16.88 15.64
N ILE A 311 -17.09 16.25 14.56
CA ILE A 311 -15.68 16.32 14.15
C ILE A 311 -15.32 17.77 13.80
N THR A 312 -16.15 18.43 13.02
CA THR A 312 -15.91 19.83 12.61
C THR A 312 -15.85 20.75 13.84
N LYS A 313 -16.75 20.57 14.81
CA LYS A 313 -16.74 21.34 16.07
C LYS A 313 -15.47 21.14 16.90
N ARG A 314 -14.89 19.93 16.86
CA ARG A 314 -13.68 19.63 17.65
C ARG A 314 -12.39 20.05 16.97
N LYS A 315 -12.40 20.21 15.64
CA LYS A 315 -11.23 20.67 14.86
C LYS A 315 -11.13 22.21 14.78
N GLY A 316 -12.24 22.93 14.86
CA GLY A 316 -12.32 24.40 14.87
C GLY A 316 -12.34 24.93 16.27
#